data_d6d51b4e104769061e8987d4c37e51f5
#
_entry.id   d6d51b4e104769061e8987d4c37e51f5
#
_cell.length_a   1.000
_cell.length_b   1.000
_cell.length_c   1.000
_cell.angle_alpha   90.00
_cell.angle_beta   90.00
_cell.angle_gamma   90.00
#
_symmetry.space_group_name_H-M   'P 1'
#
loop_
_entity.id
_entity.type
_entity.pdbx_description
1 polymer ?
#
loop_
_entity_poly.entity_id
_entity_poly.type
_entity_poly.pdbx_seq_one_letter_code
_entity_poly.pdbx_strand_id
1 'polypeptide(L)'
;MVYAPSQASEPEQKKVSYRVRVSIKNLNIRKGPGTNYDKTGKYTGIGVFTIVDESDGEGATKWGKLKSGAGWISLDFAKRI
;
A
#
# COMPACT_ATOMS: atom_id res chain seq x y z
N MET A 1 34.53 -1.46 -6.92
CA MET A 1 33.96 -2.32 -5.99
C MET A 1 32.54 -2.62 -6.32
N VAL A 2 32.21 -3.69 -5.95
CA VAL A 2 30.91 -4.13 -6.25
C VAL A 2 29.96 -3.75 -5.19
N TYR A 3 28.91 -3.27 -5.59
CA TYR A 3 27.86 -2.93 -4.72
C TYR A 3 26.82 -4.02 -4.77
N ALA A 4 26.48 -4.50 -3.63
CA ALA A 4 25.50 -5.55 -3.55
C ALA A 4 24.18 -4.95 -3.17
N PRO A 5 23.24 -4.93 -4.06
CA PRO A 5 21.97 -4.31 -3.75
C PRO A 5 21.22 -5.11 -2.73
N SER A 6 21.08 -4.55 -1.58
CA SER A 6 20.35 -5.23 -0.54
C SER A 6 18.88 -5.34 -0.86
N GLN A 7 18.41 -4.58 -1.82
CA GLN A 7 17.03 -4.65 -2.18
C GLN A 7 16.64 -5.97 -2.77
N ALA A 8 17.59 -6.80 -3.12
CA ALA A 8 17.27 -8.06 -3.75
C ALA A 8 16.35 -8.91 -2.89
N SER A 9 16.38 -8.74 -1.58
CA SER A 9 15.58 -9.55 -0.69
C SER A 9 14.31 -8.85 -0.22
N GLU A 10 14.04 -7.66 -0.73
CA GLU A 10 12.91 -6.87 -0.26
C GLU A 10 11.83 -6.78 -1.32
N PRO A 11 10.57 -6.60 -0.90
CA PRO A 11 9.51 -6.34 -1.87
C PRO A 11 9.87 -5.11 -2.67
N GLU A 12 9.57 -5.16 -3.94
CA GLU A 12 9.84 -4.03 -4.79
C GLU A 12 8.91 -2.90 -4.44
N GLN A 13 9.45 -1.76 -4.06
CA GLN A 13 8.69 -0.56 -3.79
C GLN A 13 8.95 0.46 -4.87
N LYS A 14 7.92 1.21 -5.20
CA LYS A 14 8.04 2.21 -6.25
C LYS A 14 7.36 3.49 -5.80
N LYS A 15 8.11 4.57 -5.80
CA LYS A 15 7.57 5.88 -5.48
C LYS A 15 6.61 6.31 -6.56
N VAL A 16 5.42 6.73 -6.15
CA VAL A 16 4.38 7.15 -7.06
C VAL A 16 3.63 8.32 -6.45
N SER A 17 2.72 8.89 -7.21
CA SER A 17 1.82 9.91 -6.70
C SER A 17 0.58 9.89 -7.55
N TYR A 18 -0.48 9.31 -7.02
CA TYR A 18 -1.76 9.30 -7.71
C TYR A 18 -2.87 9.09 -6.68
N ARG A 19 -4.09 9.33 -7.10
CA ARG A 19 -5.23 9.21 -6.22
C ARG A 19 -6.05 7.98 -6.57
N VAL A 20 -6.66 7.41 -5.54
CA VAL A 20 -7.53 6.26 -5.68
C VAL A 20 -8.83 6.54 -4.95
N ARG A 21 -9.90 5.90 -5.42
CA ARG A 21 -11.19 5.97 -4.76
C ARG A 21 -11.45 4.64 -4.08
N VAL A 22 -11.78 4.70 -2.80
CA VAL A 22 -12.17 3.52 -2.02
C VAL A 22 -13.67 3.56 -1.87
N SER A 23 -14.33 2.46 -2.25
CA SER A 23 -15.79 2.38 -2.23
C SER A 23 -16.33 1.55 -1.08
N ILE A 24 -15.45 0.95 -0.29
CA ILE A 24 -15.86 0.17 0.87
C ILE A 24 -15.43 0.90 2.13
N LYS A 25 -16.23 0.82 3.16
CA LYS A 25 -15.95 1.61 4.36
C LYS A 25 -15.00 0.93 5.34
N ASN A 26 -14.69 -0.34 5.13
CA ASN A 26 -13.87 -1.09 6.08
C ASN A 26 -12.61 -1.66 5.45
N LEU A 27 -11.99 -0.93 4.53
CA LEU A 27 -10.72 -1.35 3.97
C LEU A 27 -9.64 -1.19 5.03
N ASN A 28 -9.01 -2.29 5.39
CA ASN A 28 -7.99 -2.30 6.43
C ASN A 28 -6.75 -1.55 6.01
N ILE A 29 -6.14 -0.86 6.97
CA ILE A 29 -4.83 -0.25 6.79
C ILE A 29 -3.83 -1.12 7.53
N ARG A 30 -2.78 -1.55 6.83
CA ARG A 30 -1.76 -2.42 7.41
C ARG A 30 -0.45 -1.68 7.59
N LYS A 31 0.38 -2.22 8.47
CA LYS A 31 1.66 -1.59 8.79
C LYS A 31 2.70 -1.77 7.70
N GLY A 32 2.45 -2.65 6.75
CA GLY A 32 3.32 -2.87 5.63
C GLY A 32 2.54 -3.41 4.44
N PRO A 33 3.21 -3.59 3.30
CA PRO A 33 2.53 -4.02 2.07
C PRO A 33 2.32 -5.52 2.07
N GLY A 34 1.21 -5.94 2.63
CA GLY A 34 0.85 -7.35 2.60
C GLY A 34 -0.04 -7.74 3.76
N THR A 35 -0.78 -8.84 3.56
CA THR A 35 -1.61 -9.40 4.63
C THR A 35 -0.78 -10.06 5.72
N ASN A 36 0.51 -10.27 5.46
CA ASN A 36 1.43 -10.78 6.47
C ASN A 36 1.90 -9.70 7.44
N TYR A 37 1.56 -8.44 7.19
CA TYR A 37 1.81 -7.36 8.13
C TYR A 37 0.58 -7.13 8.99
N ASP A 38 0.79 -6.66 10.21
CA ASP A 38 -0.30 -6.42 11.13
C ASP A 38 -1.22 -5.31 10.65
N LYS A 39 -2.49 -5.44 10.99
CA LYS A 39 -3.43 -4.36 10.78
C LYS A 39 -3.13 -3.25 11.78
N THR A 40 -3.35 -2.01 11.38
CA THR A 40 -3.18 -0.88 12.30
C THR A 40 -4.38 -0.75 13.24
N GLY A 41 -5.47 -1.44 12.91
CA GLY A 41 -6.71 -1.29 13.66
C GLY A 41 -7.62 -0.20 13.11
N LYS A 42 -7.24 0.39 12.00
CA LYS A 42 -8.02 1.48 11.38
C LYS A 42 -8.42 1.11 9.97
N TYR A 43 -9.46 1.79 9.49
CA TYR A 43 -9.94 1.63 8.13
C TYR A 43 -9.81 2.94 7.40
N THR A 44 -9.74 2.90 6.07
CA THR A 44 -9.72 4.12 5.27
C THR A 44 -11.07 4.82 5.30
N GLY A 45 -12.15 4.06 5.30
CA GLY A 45 -13.45 4.62 4.99
C GLY A 45 -13.61 4.85 3.49
N ILE A 46 -14.79 5.28 3.10
CA ILE A 46 -15.10 5.59 1.71
C ILE A 46 -14.53 6.98 1.41
N GLY A 47 -13.84 7.10 0.28
CA GLY A 47 -13.29 8.41 -0.09
C GLY A 47 -12.17 8.31 -1.10
N VAL A 48 -11.48 9.43 -1.29
CA VAL A 48 -10.37 9.54 -2.22
C VAL A 48 -9.10 9.73 -1.40
N PHE A 49 -8.08 8.94 -1.73
CA PHE A 49 -6.82 8.95 -0.99
C PHE A 49 -5.65 9.02 -1.96
N THR A 50 -4.57 9.65 -1.53
CA THR A 50 -3.35 9.76 -2.33
C THR A 50 -2.40 8.63 -1.97
N ILE A 51 -1.89 7.95 -2.99
CA ILE A 51 -0.92 6.87 -2.86
C ILE A 51 0.45 7.39 -3.24
N VAL A 52 1.43 7.17 -2.38
CA VAL A 52 2.79 7.69 -2.60
C VAL A 52 3.84 6.61 -2.79
N ASP A 53 3.52 5.35 -2.49
CA ASP A 53 4.40 4.23 -2.76
C ASP A 53 3.56 3.05 -3.20
N GLU A 54 4.13 2.20 -4.05
CA GLU A 54 3.53 0.93 -4.43
C GLU A 54 4.49 -0.19 -4.11
N SER A 55 3.94 -1.35 -3.81
CA SER A 55 4.75 -2.54 -3.55
C SER A 55 3.95 -3.78 -3.86
N ASP A 56 4.63 -4.81 -4.30
CA ASP A 56 4.05 -6.14 -4.31
C ASP A 56 3.94 -6.62 -2.88
N GLY A 57 3.03 -7.54 -2.64
CA GLY A 57 2.89 -8.12 -1.32
C GLY A 57 1.78 -9.16 -1.30
N GLU A 58 1.69 -9.89 -0.19
CA GLU A 58 0.71 -10.96 -0.08
C GLU A 58 -0.70 -10.41 0.01
N GLY A 59 -1.62 -11.15 -0.57
CA GLY A 59 -3.03 -10.89 -0.38
C GLY A 59 -3.66 -9.90 -1.33
N ALA A 60 -2.87 -9.30 -2.21
CA ALA A 60 -3.39 -8.37 -3.21
C ALA A 60 -2.43 -8.29 -4.37
N THR A 61 -2.93 -7.81 -5.50
CA THR A 61 -2.09 -7.62 -6.69
C THR A 61 -1.04 -6.55 -6.43
N LYS A 62 -1.42 -5.48 -5.75
CA LYS A 62 -0.52 -4.40 -5.37
C LYS A 62 -0.97 -3.79 -4.07
N TRP A 63 -0.02 -3.23 -3.35
CA TRP A 63 -0.27 -2.49 -2.12
C TRP A 63 0.16 -1.04 -2.30
N GLY A 64 -0.60 -0.13 -1.75
CA GLY A 64 -0.31 1.29 -1.86
C GLY A 64 -0.16 1.93 -0.49
N LYS A 65 0.86 2.78 -0.35
CA LYS A 65 1.08 3.51 0.88
C LYS A 65 0.34 4.84 0.83
N LEU A 66 -0.40 5.11 1.89
CA LEU A 66 -1.16 6.35 2.00
C LEU A 66 -0.24 7.52 2.29
N LYS A 67 -0.50 8.65 1.63
CA LYS A 67 0.29 9.87 1.83
C LYS A 67 0.27 10.34 3.27
N SER A 68 -0.82 10.08 3.97
CA SER A 68 -0.95 10.49 5.37
C SER A 68 0.02 9.79 6.30
N GLY A 69 0.63 8.70 5.83
CA GLY A 69 1.49 7.90 6.68
C GLY A 69 0.76 6.89 7.52
N ALA A 70 -0.55 6.74 7.33
CA ALA A 70 -1.34 5.81 8.13
C ALA A 70 -0.97 4.36 7.87
N GLY A 71 -0.44 4.05 6.69
CA GLY A 71 -0.01 2.70 6.37
C GLY A 71 -0.32 2.33 4.94
N TRP A 72 -0.52 1.02 4.73
CA TRP A 72 -0.66 0.43 3.40
C TRP A 72 -2.04 -0.15 3.22
N ILE A 73 -2.57 -0.04 2.02
CA ILE A 73 -3.88 -0.61 1.67
C ILE A 73 -3.77 -1.47 0.43
N SER A 74 -4.68 -2.42 0.31
CA SER A 74 -4.79 -3.24 -0.88
C SER A 74 -5.36 -2.40 -2.03
N LEU A 75 -4.63 -2.33 -3.12
CA LEU A 75 -5.09 -1.59 -4.29
C LEU A 75 -6.14 -2.35 -5.09
N ASP A 76 -6.42 -3.60 -4.72
CA ASP A 76 -7.51 -4.34 -5.34
C ASP A 76 -8.88 -3.74 -4.98
N PHE A 77 -8.94 -3.00 -3.87
CA PHE A 77 -10.17 -2.37 -3.41
C PHE A 77 -10.15 -0.85 -3.58
N ALA A 78 -9.16 -0.34 -4.30
CA ALA A 78 -9.00 1.10 -4.46
C ALA A 78 -8.77 1.38 -5.94
N LYS A 79 -9.71 2.09 -6.53
CA LYS A 79 -9.67 2.34 -7.97
C LYS A 79 -8.93 3.63 -8.25
N ARG A 80 -7.95 3.58 -9.12
CA ARG A 80 -7.20 4.76 -9.52
C ARG A 80 -8.10 5.70 -10.32
N ILE A 81 -8.03 6.97 -10.00
CA ILE A 81 -8.84 7.98 -10.66
C ILE A 81 -7.97 9.03 -11.33
#